data_bee4c356f0b8c461e3b6161945974004
#
_entry.id   bee4c356f0b8c461e3b6161945974004
#
_cell.length_a   1.000
_cell.length_b   1.000
_cell.length_c   1.000
_cell.angle_alpha   90.00
_cell.angle_beta   90.00
_cell.angle_gamma   90.00
#
_symmetry.space_group_name_H-M   'P 1'
#
loop_
_entity.id
_entity.type
_entity.pdbx_description
1 polymer ?
#
loop_
_entity_poly.entity_id
_entity_poly.type
_entity_poly.pdbx_seq_one_letter_code
_entity_poly.pdbx_strand_id
1 'polypeptide(L)'
;MRIINGDIYADHRFVRGTLEISQGKITRLLPDDGVSAAAGEDAKPAQEAGQSGEEIIDARGLKVVPGFLDIHTHGAVGIDVNAATADDFEKIGMFFAENGTTAWLASVLTDTVEQTEWCIRQYLACRDSCREGAELLGIHLEGPFLSSAYKGAMPEELLQKGNADLAAHYQKLAEGGIRYMTVSPEVEGVIDMIPDLKELGITVAIGHSGADYDTAMRAIVQGAAASTHTGNAMRLLHQHEPAIWGAALESDIYCEMICDGRHLHPGTVRLYVKTKGTDRVVAVSDSIMAAGLPDGNYRLGVNDIVVKDGDARLAAADVRAGSTLTSDVALKNLLAFTGRPLEEVLPMMTENPARLIGVYDRKGSIADGKDADLVLLDEKNEIAGVIVRGKLVKKTL
;
A
#
# COMPACT_ATOMS: atom_id res chain seq x y z
N MET A 1 10.95 -11.59 21.62
CA MET A 1 10.81 -10.13 21.84
C MET A 1 9.49 -9.86 22.57
N ARG A 2 9.44 -8.88 23.44
CA ARG A 2 8.22 -8.39 24.08
C ARG A 2 8.13 -6.87 23.95
N ILE A 3 6.94 -6.36 23.62
CA ILE A 3 6.65 -4.93 23.65
C ILE A 3 5.72 -4.70 24.82
N ILE A 4 6.17 -3.94 25.82
CA ILE A 4 5.45 -3.73 27.09
C ILE A 4 4.97 -2.30 27.22
N ASN A 5 3.91 -2.06 28.01
CA ASN A 5 3.38 -0.74 28.36
C ASN A 5 2.88 0.10 27.17
N GLY A 6 2.62 -0.50 26.01
CA GLY A 6 2.15 0.21 24.81
C GLY A 6 0.62 0.37 24.77
N ASP A 7 0.15 1.41 24.09
CA ASP A 7 -1.25 1.52 23.65
C ASP A 7 -1.38 0.78 22.31
N ILE A 8 -1.88 -0.47 22.36
CA ILE A 8 -1.89 -1.40 21.23
C ILE A 8 -3.21 -1.28 20.48
N TYR A 9 -3.14 -1.06 19.16
CA TYR A 9 -4.31 -1.00 18.30
C TYR A 9 -4.79 -2.41 17.92
N ALA A 10 -5.89 -2.82 18.50
CA ALA A 10 -6.56 -4.07 18.24
C ALA A 10 -8.08 -3.88 18.19
N ASP A 11 -8.77 -4.55 17.27
CA ASP A 11 -10.21 -4.46 17.07
C ASP A 11 -10.73 -3.01 16.99
N HIS A 12 -10.06 -2.19 16.18
CA HIS A 12 -10.37 -0.76 15.92
C HIS A 12 -10.35 0.15 17.16
N ARG A 13 -9.61 -0.22 18.19
CA ARG A 13 -9.42 0.58 19.42
C ARG A 13 -8.03 0.41 19.99
N PHE A 14 -7.61 1.35 20.81
CA PHE A 14 -6.38 1.23 21.59
C PHE A 14 -6.64 0.54 22.92
N VAL A 15 -5.81 -0.45 23.25
CA VAL A 15 -5.83 -1.21 24.49
C VAL A 15 -4.42 -1.18 25.07
N ARG A 16 -4.27 -0.74 26.32
CA ARG A 16 -2.99 -0.82 27.01
C ARG A 16 -2.61 -2.25 27.28
N GLY A 17 -1.35 -2.60 27.02
CA GLY A 17 -0.97 -4.01 27.19
C GLY A 17 0.45 -4.35 26.76
N THR A 18 0.67 -5.64 26.65
CA THR A 18 1.94 -6.26 26.24
C THR A 18 1.70 -7.15 25.01
N LEU A 19 2.59 -7.06 24.04
CA LEU A 19 2.67 -7.99 22.90
C LEU A 19 3.85 -8.95 23.08
N GLU A 20 3.61 -10.22 22.92
CA GLU A 20 4.62 -11.26 22.85
C GLU A 20 4.85 -11.66 21.38
N ILE A 21 6.11 -11.71 20.97
CA ILE A 21 6.53 -11.98 19.61
C ILE A 21 7.56 -13.10 19.62
N SER A 22 7.32 -14.13 18.82
CA SER A 22 8.26 -15.26 18.63
C SER A 22 8.30 -15.68 17.17
N GLN A 23 9.49 -15.95 16.66
CA GLN A 23 9.73 -16.38 15.28
C GLN A 23 9.05 -15.46 14.23
N GLY A 24 9.09 -14.16 14.47
CA GLY A 24 8.50 -13.17 13.55
C GLY A 24 6.97 -13.07 13.59
N LYS A 25 6.31 -13.76 14.52
CA LYS A 25 4.86 -13.77 14.68
C LYS A 25 4.42 -13.20 16.02
N ILE A 26 3.26 -12.55 16.03
CA ILE A 26 2.56 -12.20 17.25
C ILE A 26 2.04 -13.50 17.86
N THR A 27 2.46 -13.80 19.09
CA THR A 27 2.03 -15.02 19.79
C THR A 27 0.93 -14.75 20.79
N ARG A 28 0.89 -13.51 21.32
CA ARG A 28 -0.12 -13.15 22.30
C ARG A 28 -0.23 -11.64 22.49
N LEU A 29 -1.46 -11.16 22.60
CA LEU A 29 -1.80 -9.82 23.14
C LEU A 29 -2.32 -10.00 24.56
N LEU A 30 -1.67 -9.35 25.51
CA LEU A 30 -2.02 -9.34 26.93
C LEU A 30 -2.48 -7.92 27.31
N PRO A 31 -3.80 -7.65 27.34
CA PRO A 31 -4.28 -6.38 27.87
C PRO A 31 -3.89 -6.22 29.34
N ASP A 32 -3.55 -5.00 29.76
CA ASP A 32 -3.42 -4.69 31.17
C ASP A 32 -4.83 -4.75 31.78
N ASP A 33 -5.09 -5.77 32.59
CA ASP A 33 -6.38 -5.90 33.28
C ASP A 33 -6.59 -4.64 34.13
N GLY A 34 -7.67 -3.93 33.88
CA GLY A 34 -8.05 -2.73 34.62
C GLY A 34 -8.45 -2.99 36.09
N VAL A 35 -7.88 -4.00 36.72
CA VAL A 35 -8.06 -4.40 38.09
C VAL A 35 -6.73 -4.22 38.82
N SER A 36 -6.32 -3.02 39.09
CA SER A 36 -5.52 -2.66 40.27
C SER A 36 -5.30 -1.15 40.38
N ALA A 37 -6.36 -0.39 40.50
CA ALA A 37 -6.26 0.94 41.09
C ALA A 37 -6.77 0.95 42.57
N ALA A 38 -6.66 -0.17 43.28
CA ALA A 38 -6.99 -0.30 44.68
C ALA A 38 -6.16 -1.37 45.40
N ALA A 39 -4.85 -1.29 45.31
CA ALA A 39 -3.96 -2.01 46.20
C ALA A 39 -2.77 -1.13 46.53
N GLY A 40 -2.60 -0.88 47.85
CA GLY A 40 -1.75 0.11 48.42
C GLY A 40 -0.26 0.09 48.00
N GLU A 41 0.43 1.12 48.41
CA GLU A 41 1.82 1.52 48.16
C GLU A 41 2.92 0.48 48.51
N ASP A 42 2.61 -0.82 48.66
CA ASP A 42 3.57 -1.86 49.04
C ASP A 42 3.69 -3.04 48.05
N ALA A 43 3.18 -2.96 46.82
CA ALA A 43 3.48 -3.94 45.83
C ALA A 43 4.89 -3.72 45.23
N LYS A 44 5.87 -4.46 45.77
CA LYS A 44 7.19 -4.60 45.14
C LYS A 44 6.99 -4.91 43.65
N PRO A 45 7.75 -4.22 42.76
CA PRO A 45 7.69 -4.57 41.32
C PRO A 45 7.96 -6.06 41.15
N ALA A 46 7.08 -6.76 40.44
CA ALA A 46 7.33 -8.13 40.09
C ALA A 46 8.70 -8.19 39.42
N GLN A 47 9.64 -8.91 40.06
CA GLN A 47 10.98 -9.09 39.52
C GLN A 47 10.83 -9.71 38.13
N GLU A 48 11.31 -8.98 37.14
CA GLU A 48 11.55 -9.44 35.81
C GLU A 48 12.38 -10.73 35.84
N ALA A 49 11.70 -11.87 35.72
CA ALA A 49 12.37 -13.11 35.35
C ALA A 49 12.59 -13.07 33.83
N GLY A 50 13.42 -12.16 33.36
CA GLY A 50 13.97 -12.19 32.01
C GLY A 50 14.82 -13.44 31.90
N GLN A 51 14.38 -14.39 31.11
CA GLN A 51 15.31 -15.42 30.61
C GLN A 51 16.40 -14.65 29.85
N SER A 52 17.65 -14.89 30.19
CA SER A 52 18.81 -14.21 29.62
C SER A 52 18.78 -14.30 28.10
N GLY A 53 18.48 -13.18 27.40
CA GLY A 53 18.48 -13.06 25.95
C GLY A 53 17.14 -12.57 25.34
N GLU A 54 16.10 -12.31 26.09
CA GLU A 54 14.85 -11.77 25.55
C GLU A 54 14.93 -10.26 25.32
N GLU A 55 14.65 -9.82 24.06
CA GLU A 55 14.60 -8.41 23.70
C GLU A 55 13.28 -7.80 24.21
N ILE A 56 13.36 -6.73 25.01
CA ILE A 56 12.21 -6.01 25.54
C ILE A 56 12.22 -4.58 25.01
N ILE A 57 11.09 -4.14 24.48
CA ILE A 57 10.83 -2.76 24.06
C ILE A 57 9.80 -2.17 25.02
N ASP A 58 10.17 -1.16 25.77
CA ASP A 58 9.22 -0.38 26.58
C ASP A 58 8.56 0.68 25.68
N ALA A 59 7.28 0.47 25.36
CA ALA A 59 6.47 1.33 24.51
C ALA A 59 5.62 2.32 25.33
N ARG A 60 6.04 2.67 26.53
CA ARG A 60 5.31 3.63 27.39
C ARG A 60 5.18 4.97 26.69
N GLY A 61 3.93 5.45 26.54
CA GLY A 61 3.61 6.69 25.81
C GLY A 61 3.58 6.54 24.31
N LEU A 62 3.77 5.31 23.79
CA LEU A 62 3.68 5.02 22.35
C LEU A 62 2.41 4.24 22.03
N LYS A 63 1.90 4.50 20.84
CA LYS A 63 0.86 3.70 20.18
C LYS A 63 1.55 2.62 19.34
N VAL A 64 1.14 1.37 19.51
CA VAL A 64 1.61 0.23 18.71
C VAL A 64 0.53 -0.11 17.70
N VAL A 65 0.80 0.10 16.42
CA VAL A 65 -0.17 -0.09 15.32
C VAL A 65 0.35 -1.13 14.34
N PRO A 66 -0.53 -1.77 13.52
CA PRO A 66 -0.07 -2.64 12.45
C PRO A 66 0.83 -1.88 11.47
N GLY A 67 1.81 -2.56 10.90
CA GLY A 67 2.63 -2.00 9.83
C GLY A 67 1.79 -1.62 8.61
N PHE A 68 2.16 -0.52 7.95
CA PHE A 68 1.46 -0.03 6.76
C PHE A 68 1.74 -0.94 5.57
N LEU A 69 0.76 -1.05 4.67
CA LEU A 69 0.86 -1.77 3.41
C LEU A 69 0.69 -0.79 2.25
N ASP A 70 1.65 -0.75 1.35
CA ASP A 70 1.56 0.03 0.11
C ASP A 70 1.45 -0.89 -1.10
N ILE A 71 0.30 -0.88 -1.76
CA ILE A 71 0.00 -1.79 -2.87
C ILE A 71 0.20 -1.17 -4.25
N HIS A 72 0.65 0.11 -4.29
CA HIS A 72 0.87 0.84 -5.52
C HIS A 72 2.09 1.77 -5.38
N THR A 73 3.24 1.31 -5.85
CA THR A 73 4.49 2.08 -5.83
C THR A 73 5.45 1.64 -6.94
N HIS A 74 6.05 2.60 -7.64
CA HIS A 74 6.96 2.40 -8.77
C HIS A 74 8.43 2.55 -8.40
N GLY A 75 8.73 2.78 -7.12
CA GLY A 75 10.11 2.87 -6.66
C GLY A 75 10.36 3.89 -5.57
N ALA A 76 11.63 3.98 -5.16
CA ALA A 76 12.13 4.93 -4.18
C ALA A 76 13.67 5.00 -4.25
N VAL A 77 14.27 5.96 -3.56
CA VAL A 77 15.72 6.11 -3.32
C VAL A 77 16.61 5.94 -4.55
N GLY A 78 16.15 6.47 -5.68
CA GLY A 78 16.89 6.43 -6.95
C GLY A 78 16.68 5.16 -7.76
N ILE A 79 15.77 4.27 -7.34
CA ILE A 79 15.52 2.97 -7.98
C ILE A 79 14.09 2.94 -8.54
N ASP A 80 13.98 2.68 -9.85
CA ASP A 80 12.73 2.45 -10.57
C ASP A 80 12.43 0.95 -10.60
N VAL A 81 11.21 0.55 -10.25
CA VAL A 81 10.77 -0.86 -10.23
C VAL A 81 10.95 -1.54 -11.59
N ASN A 82 10.71 -0.84 -12.70
CA ASN A 82 10.89 -1.39 -14.04
C ASN A 82 12.37 -1.73 -14.38
N ALA A 83 13.33 -1.23 -13.58
CA ALA A 83 14.75 -1.48 -13.75
C ALA A 83 15.44 -2.10 -12.50
N ALA A 84 14.67 -2.39 -11.45
CA ALA A 84 15.17 -2.86 -10.17
C ALA A 84 15.64 -4.32 -10.24
N THR A 85 16.86 -4.58 -9.78
CA THR A 85 17.35 -5.94 -9.50
C THR A 85 16.78 -6.45 -8.16
N ALA A 86 16.99 -7.73 -7.86
CA ALA A 86 16.60 -8.31 -6.58
C ALA A 86 17.20 -7.54 -5.38
N ASP A 87 18.48 -7.15 -5.45
CA ASP A 87 19.15 -6.36 -4.41
C ASP A 87 18.58 -4.93 -4.30
N ASP A 88 18.10 -4.38 -5.41
CA ASP A 88 17.49 -3.07 -5.43
C ASP A 88 16.10 -3.09 -4.76
N PHE A 89 15.34 -4.16 -4.92
CA PHE A 89 14.08 -4.34 -4.18
C PHE A 89 14.29 -4.39 -2.66
N GLU A 90 15.39 -4.98 -2.19
CA GLU A 90 15.70 -4.96 -0.75
C GLU A 90 16.02 -3.54 -0.26
N LYS A 91 16.77 -2.74 -1.05
CA LYS A 91 17.03 -1.31 -0.72
C LYS A 91 15.75 -0.48 -0.66
N ILE A 92 14.84 -0.67 -1.64
CA ILE A 92 13.51 -0.05 -1.63
C ILE A 92 12.76 -0.48 -0.37
N GLY A 93 12.75 -1.79 -0.05
CA GLY A 93 12.10 -2.34 1.13
C GLY A 93 12.65 -1.77 2.44
N MET A 94 13.96 -1.54 2.54
CA MET A 94 14.57 -0.88 3.70
C MET A 94 14.07 0.55 3.86
N PHE A 95 14.08 1.34 2.79
CA PHE A 95 13.54 2.71 2.81
C PHE A 95 12.06 2.74 3.20
N PHE A 96 11.24 1.84 2.66
CA PHE A 96 9.83 1.75 3.01
C PHE A 96 9.63 1.40 4.48
N ALA A 97 10.40 0.46 5.01
CA ALA A 97 10.33 0.11 6.43
C ALA A 97 10.69 1.30 7.33
N GLU A 98 11.70 2.10 6.98
CA GLU A 98 12.04 3.33 7.70
C GLU A 98 10.90 4.35 7.74
N ASN A 99 9.97 4.30 6.80
CA ASN A 99 8.80 5.17 6.69
C ASN A 99 7.48 4.47 7.08
N GLY A 100 7.56 3.32 7.79
CA GLY A 100 6.42 2.63 8.39
C GLY A 100 5.73 1.60 7.49
N THR A 101 6.08 1.51 6.22
CA THR A 101 5.58 0.46 5.33
C THR A 101 6.31 -0.84 5.63
N THR A 102 5.59 -1.88 6.05
CA THR A 102 6.18 -3.18 6.39
C THR A 102 5.97 -4.23 5.31
N ALA A 103 5.08 -3.94 4.37
CA ALA A 103 4.80 -4.80 3.22
C ALA A 103 4.33 -3.98 2.02
N TRP A 104 4.65 -4.43 0.80
CA TRP A 104 4.37 -3.68 -0.42
C TRP A 104 4.24 -4.55 -1.66
N LEU A 105 3.67 -3.99 -2.73
CA LEU A 105 3.70 -4.56 -4.08
C LEU A 105 4.62 -3.72 -4.98
N ALA A 106 5.42 -4.39 -5.81
CA ALA A 106 6.18 -3.71 -6.85
C ALA A 106 5.25 -3.41 -8.04
N SER A 107 4.97 -2.14 -8.29
CA SER A 107 4.16 -1.72 -9.44
C SER A 107 5.04 -1.62 -10.68
N VAL A 108 4.86 -2.56 -11.58
CA VAL A 108 5.51 -2.58 -12.90
C VAL A 108 4.62 -1.80 -13.87
N LEU A 109 5.17 -0.70 -14.41
CA LEU A 109 4.53 0.06 -15.48
C LEU A 109 4.43 -0.77 -16.75
N THR A 110 3.50 -0.39 -17.63
CA THR A 110 3.44 -0.91 -18.99
C THR A 110 4.80 -0.80 -19.67
N ASP A 111 5.32 -1.95 -20.11
CA ASP A 111 6.60 -2.09 -20.78
C ASP A 111 6.53 -3.20 -21.84
N THR A 112 7.63 -3.52 -22.53
CA THR A 112 7.69 -4.67 -23.42
C THR A 112 7.45 -5.97 -22.65
N VAL A 113 7.05 -7.03 -23.37
CA VAL A 113 6.85 -8.35 -22.76
C VAL A 113 8.14 -8.82 -22.09
N GLU A 114 9.27 -8.66 -22.78
CA GLU A 114 10.60 -9.07 -22.29
C GLU A 114 11.00 -8.33 -21.01
N GLN A 115 10.73 -7.01 -20.94
CA GLN A 115 11.05 -6.22 -19.73
C GLN A 115 10.12 -6.60 -18.58
N THR A 116 8.83 -6.77 -18.83
CA THR A 116 7.88 -7.25 -17.82
C THR A 116 8.29 -8.61 -17.25
N GLU A 117 8.68 -9.56 -18.12
CA GLU A 117 9.20 -10.85 -17.70
C GLU A 117 10.50 -10.74 -16.89
N TRP A 118 11.37 -9.80 -17.26
CA TRP A 118 12.58 -9.54 -16.50
C TRP A 118 12.25 -9.04 -15.09
N CYS A 119 11.34 -8.08 -14.94
CA CYS A 119 10.86 -7.59 -13.63
C CYS A 119 10.29 -8.73 -12.79
N ILE A 120 9.50 -9.62 -13.39
CA ILE A 120 8.94 -10.80 -12.71
C ILE A 120 10.07 -11.70 -12.18
N ARG A 121 11.12 -11.94 -12.98
CA ARG A 121 12.28 -12.76 -12.54
C ARG A 121 13.06 -12.09 -11.40
N GLN A 122 13.19 -10.76 -11.42
CA GLN A 122 13.82 -10.03 -10.31
C GLN A 122 12.98 -10.12 -9.03
N TYR A 123 11.66 -10.01 -9.14
CA TYR A 123 10.76 -10.25 -8.01
C TYR A 123 10.95 -11.64 -7.40
N LEU A 124 10.98 -12.70 -8.23
CA LEU A 124 11.18 -14.06 -7.74
C LEU A 124 12.52 -14.22 -7.02
N ALA A 125 13.61 -13.66 -7.59
CA ALA A 125 14.92 -13.68 -6.97
C ALA A 125 14.93 -12.95 -5.60
N CYS A 126 14.24 -11.79 -5.49
CA CYS A 126 14.09 -11.08 -4.22
C CYS A 126 13.25 -11.88 -3.22
N ARG A 127 12.09 -12.41 -3.65
CA ARG A 127 11.23 -13.26 -2.80
C ARG A 127 12.01 -14.39 -2.13
N ASP A 128 12.90 -14.99 -2.87
CA ASP A 128 13.66 -16.16 -2.41
C ASP A 128 14.89 -15.78 -1.56
N SER A 129 15.47 -14.57 -1.73
CA SER A 129 16.72 -14.16 -1.08
C SER A 129 16.60 -12.99 -0.10
N CYS A 130 15.81 -11.96 -0.39
CA CYS A 130 15.71 -10.75 0.44
C CYS A 130 15.08 -11.03 1.81
N ARG A 131 15.68 -10.50 2.86
CA ARG A 131 15.26 -10.78 4.25
C ARG A 131 15.10 -9.54 5.11
N GLU A 132 15.60 -8.42 4.66
CA GLU A 132 15.57 -7.17 5.40
C GLU A 132 14.53 -6.20 4.83
N GLY A 133 14.12 -5.22 5.63
CA GLY A 133 13.14 -4.20 5.22
C GLY A 133 11.71 -4.71 5.06
N ALA A 134 10.89 -3.91 4.41
CA ALA A 134 9.49 -4.22 4.08
C ALA A 134 9.38 -5.44 3.16
N GLU A 135 8.44 -6.33 3.45
CA GLU A 135 8.24 -7.53 2.65
C GLU A 135 7.64 -7.21 1.27
N LEU A 136 8.33 -7.61 0.21
CA LEU A 136 7.79 -7.58 -1.14
C LEU A 136 6.79 -8.73 -1.32
N LEU A 137 5.49 -8.41 -1.25
CA LEU A 137 4.41 -9.41 -1.27
C LEU A 137 4.07 -9.96 -2.65
N GLY A 138 4.44 -9.22 -3.68
CA GLY A 138 4.09 -9.55 -5.05
C GLY A 138 4.25 -8.37 -5.98
N ILE A 139 3.66 -8.53 -7.15
CA ILE A 139 3.66 -7.54 -8.23
C ILE A 139 2.26 -6.96 -8.41
N HIS A 140 2.20 -5.67 -8.61
CA HIS A 140 1.11 -4.96 -9.25
C HIS A 140 1.50 -4.70 -10.72
N LEU A 141 0.70 -5.14 -11.69
CA LEU A 141 0.88 -4.76 -13.10
C LEU A 141 -0.03 -3.56 -13.40
N GLU A 142 0.57 -2.42 -13.70
CA GLU A 142 -0.17 -1.25 -14.17
C GLU A 142 -0.20 -1.23 -15.70
N GLY A 143 -1.21 -1.92 -16.22
CA GLY A 143 -1.37 -2.24 -17.64
C GLY A 143 -0.85 -3.66 -17.99
N PRO A 144 -0.65 -3.94 -19.29
CA PRO A 144 -0.67 -3.03 -20.44
C PRO A 144 -2.06 -2.78 -21.06
N PHE A 145 -3.13 -3.28 -20.48
CA PHE A 145 -4.50 -3.24 -21.05
C PHE A 145 -5.20 -1.93 -20.68
N LEU A 146 -4.59 -0.79 -21.07
CA LEU A 146 -5.02 0.57 -20.68
C LEU A 146 -5.46 1.38 -21.89
N SER A 147 -6.29 2.39 -21.62
CA SER A 147 -6.80 3.34 -22.61
C SER A 147 -5.72 4.34 -23.04
N SER A 148 -5.47 4.46 -24.35
CA SER A 148 -4.52 5.43 -24.87
C SER A 148 -4.88 6.88 -24.55
N ALA A 149 -6.18 7.18 -24.46
CA ALA A 149 -6.66 8.53 -24.10
C ALA A 149 -6.40 8.91 -22.64
N TYR A 150 -6.21 7.92 -21.76
CA TYR A 150 -5.99 8.10 -20.33
C TYR A 150 -4.70 7.43 -19.85
N LYS A 151 -3.75 7.22 -20.75
CA LYS A 151 -2.52 6.48 -20.53
C LYS A 151 -1.58 7.08 -19.46
N GLY A 152 -1.75 8.36 -19.11
CA GLY A 152 -0.82 9.02 -18.19
C GLY A 152 0.62 8.98 -18.71
N ALA A 153 1.53 8.43 -17.93
CA ALA A 153 2.94 8.26 -18.27
C ALA A 153 3.25 7.01 -19.13
N MET A 154 2.25 6.16 -19.43
CA MET A 154 2.49 4.91 -20.16
C MET A 154 2.88 5.16 -21.61
N PRO A 155 3.84 4.40 -22.20
CA PRO A 155 4.15 4.44 -23.62
C PRO A 155 2.96 3.92 -24.44
N GLU A 156 2.44 4.75 -25.33
CA GLU A 156 1.21 4.41 -26.07
C GLU A 156 1.38 3.19 -26.97
N GLU A 157 2.57 3.06 -27.56
CA GLU A 157 2.93 1.97 -28.47
C GLU A 157 3.01 0.59 -27.78
N LEU A 158 3.07 0.56 -26.45
CA LEU A 158 3.12 -0.66 -25.66
C LEU A 158 1.76 -1.06 -25.07
N LEU A 159 0.75 -0.20 -25.22
CA LEU A 159 -0.61 -0.51 -24.77
C LEU A 159 -1.22 -1.60 -25.64
N GLN A 160 -1.99 -2.49 -25.02
CA GLN A 160 -2.55 -3.67 -25.65
C GLN A 160 -4.05 -3.80 -25.39
N LYS A 161 -4.73 -4.51 -26.27
CA LYS A 161 -6.09 -5.01 -26.02
C LYS A 161 -6.07 -6.06 -24.93
N GLY A 162 -7.21 -6.33 -24.30
CA GLY A 162 -7.35 -7.38 -23.30
C GLY A 162 -6.85 -8.73 -23.83
N ASN A 163 -5.96 -9.37 -23.06
CA ASN A 163 -5.31 -10.62 -23.44
C ASN A 163 -5.12 -11.50 -22.17
N ALA A 164 -6.09 -12.37 -21.91
CA ALA A 164 -6.06 -13.29 -20.78
C ALA A 164 -4.88 -14.27 -20.84
N ASP A 165 -4.49 -14.71 -22.05
CA ASP A 165 -3.36 -15.64 -22.22
C ASP A 165 -2.03 -15.00 -21.81
N LEU A 166 -1.82 -13.70 -22.13
CA LEU A 166 -0.64 -12.97 -21.69
C LEU A 166 -0.62 -12.80 -20.18
N ALA A 167 -1.76 -12.47 -19.57
CA ALA A 167 -1.86 -12.37 -18.12
C ALA A 167 -1.59 -13.72 -17.43
N ALA A 168 -2.13 -14.81 -17.99
CA ALA A 168 -1.87 -16.17 -17.51
C ALA A 168 -0.39 -16.57 -17.65
N HIS A 169 0.25 -16.16 -18.75
CA HIS A 169 1.69 -16.36 -18.95
C HIS A 169 2.50 -15.65 -17.86
N TYR A 170 2.21 -14.37 -17.59
CA TYR A 170 2.89 -13.61 -16.54
C TYR A 170 2.65 -14.20 -15.16
N GLN A 171 1.41 -14.58 -14.85
CA GLN A 171 1.07 -15.18 -13.54
C GLN A 171 1.77 -16.52 -13.33
N LYS A 172 1.86 -17.34 -14.39
CA LYS A 172 2.62 -18.60 -14.35
C LYS A 172 4.11 -18.34 -14.15
N LEU A 173 4.69 -17.36 -14.86
CA LEU A 173 6.09 -16.98 -14.71
C LEU A 173 6.38 -16.45 -13.31
N ALA A 174 5.45 -15.67 -12.73
CA ALA A 174 5.54 -15.11 -11.37
C ALA A 174 5.26 -16.14 -10.27
N GLU A 175 4.96 -17.40 -10.60
CA GLU A 175 4.58 -18.46 -9.65
C GLU A 175 3.42 -18.02 -8.73
N GLY A 176 2.42 -17.33 -9.29
CA GLY A 176 1.30 -16.77 -8.53
C GLY A 176 1.61 -15.44 -7.83
N GLY A 177 2.73 -14.80 -8.16
CA GLY A 177 3.18 -13.57 -7.51
C GLY A 177 2.54 -12.28 -8.01
N ILE A 178 1.78 -12.29 -9.12
CA ILE A 178 0.99 -11.14 -9.53
C ILE A 178 -0.26 -11.12 -8.68
N ARG A 179 -0.39 -10.11 -7.82
CA ARG A 179 -1.52 -9.98 -6.88
C ARG A 179 -2.54 -8.94 -7.31
N TYR A 180 -2.13 -7.99 -8.13
CA TYR A 180 -2.93 -6.84 -8.47
C TYR A 180 -2.67 -6.42 -9.91
N MET A 181 -3.72 -6.03 -10.65
CA MET A 181 -3.61 -5.57 -12.04
C MET A 181 -4.59 -4.43 -12.29
N THR A 182 -4.07 -3.34 -12.86
CA THR A 182 -4.85 -2.21 -13.33
C THR A 182 -5.20 -2.38 -14.80
N VAL A 183 -6.49 -2.22 -15.13
CA VAL A 183 -7.02 -2.34 -16.50
C VAL A 183 -8.04 -1.23 -16.80
N SER A 184 -8.22 -0.90 -18.09
CA SER A 184 -9.23 0.06 -18.55
C SER A 184 -10.45 -0.67 -19.14
N PRO A 185 -11.62 -0.56 -18.54
CA PRO A 185 -12.82 -1.32 -18.94
C PRO A 185 -13.27 -1.15 -20.38
N GLU A 186 -13.03 0.04 -20.96
CA GLU A 186 -13.42 0.35 -22.36
C GLU A 186 -12.49 -0.25 -23.40
N VAL A 187 -11.34 -0.76 -23.00
CA VAL A 187 -10.42 -1.41 -23.93
C VAL A 187 -10.98 -2.77 -24.37
N GLU A 188 -10.95 -3.02 -25.66
CA GLU A 188 -11.48 -4.24 -26.27
C GLU A 188 -10.93 -5.51 -25.59
N GLY A 189 -11.82 -6.43 -25.18
CA GLY A 189 -11.49 -7.69 -24.52
C GLY A 189 -11.24 -7.61 -23.02
N VAL A 190 -11.11 -6.41 -22.43
CA VAL A 190 -10.78 -6.25 -21.01
C VAL A 190 -11.89 -6.75 -20.10
N ILE A 191 -13.16 -6.37 -20.34
CA ILE A 191 -14.26 -6.81 -19.48
C ILE A 191 -14.37 -8.33 -19.46
N ASP A 192 -14.20 -8.96 -20.63
CA ASP A 192 -14.36 -10.41 -20.80
C ASP A 192 -13.24 -11.19 -20.08
N MET A 193 -12.03 -10.61 -19.94
CA MET A 193 -10.91 -11.27 -19.26
C MET A 193 -10.93 -11.11 -17.72
N ILE A 194 -11.74 -10.22 -17.15
CA ILE A 194 -11.78 -10.00 -15.69
C ILE A 194 -12.06 -11.29 -14.90
N PRO A 195 -13.02 -12.15 -15.30
CA PRO A 195 -13.24 -13.43 -14.62
C PRO A 195 -11.98 -14.34 -14.64
N ASP A 196 -11.29 -14.40 -15.77
CA ASP A 196 -10.07 -15.21 -15.92
C ASP A 196 -8.95 -14.70 -15.00
N LEU A 197 -8.77 -13.38 -14.90
CA LEU A 197 -7.81 -12.77 -13.95
C LEU A 197 -8.11 -13.16 -12.51
N LYS A 198 -9.38 -13.16 -12.13
CA LYS A 198 -9.80 -13.60 -10.77
C LYS A 198 -9.52 -15.08 -10.54
N GLU A 199 -9.75 -15.95 -11.50
CA GLU A 199 -9.44 -17.38 -11.41
C GLU A 199 -7.93 -17.60 -11.26
N LEU A 200 -7.10 -16.73 -11.85
CA LEU A 200 -5.65 -16.71 -11.67
C LEU A 200 -5.22 -16.17 -10.29
N GLY A 201 -6.16 -15.73 -9.43
CA GLY A 201 -5.86 -15.13 -8.13
C GLY A 201 -5.38 -13.68 -8.19
N ILE A 202 -5.61 -12.98 -9.32
CA ILE A 202 -5.23 -11.59 -9.51
C ILE A 202 -6.43 -10.69 -9.14
N THR A 203 -6.23 -9.78 -8.20
CA THR A 203 -7.19 -8.73 -7.89
C THR A 203 -7.18 -7.68 -8.99
N VAL A 204 -8.34 -7.37 -9.57
CA VAL A 204 -8.47 -6.42 -10.68
C VAL A 204 -8.90 -5.06 -10.18
N ALA A 205 -8.15 -4.02 -10.60
CA ALA A 205 -8.52 -2.61 -10.43
C ALA A 205 -8.85 -1.96 -11.77
N ILE A 206 -9.82 -1.06 -11.78
CA ILE A 206 -10.15 -0.25 -12.94
C ILE A 206 -9.48 1.13 -12.82
N GLY A 207 -8.77 1.53 -13.85
CA GLY A 207 -8.02 2.81 -13.87
C GLY A 207 -7.54 3.16 -15.27
N HIS A 208 -6.85 4.30 -15.40
CA HIS A 208 -6.35 4.80 -16.67
C HIS A 208 -7.43 4.77 -17.78
N SER A 209 -8.62 5.26 -17.47
CA SER A 209 -9.83 4.91 -18.20
C SER A 209 -10.75 6.09 -18.45
N GLY A 210 -11.25 6.15 -19.69
CA GLY A 210 -12.33 7.03 -20.11
C GLY A 210 -13.72 6.37 -20.12
N ALA A 211 -13.87 5.20 -19.48
CA ALA A 211 -15.11 4.47 -19.48
C ALA A 211 -16.30 5.30 -19.03
N ASP A 212 -17.44 5.13 -19.68
CA ASP A 212 -18.72 5.59 -19.17
C ASP A 212 -19.13 4.79 -17.92
N TYR A 213 -20.18 5.24 -17.26
CA TYR A 213 -20.68 4.62 -16.05
C TYR A 213 -21.07 3.15 -16.25
N ASP A 214 -21.82 2.85 -17.31
CA ASP A 214 -22.34 1.50 -17.56
C ASP A 214 -21.21 0.52 -17.90
N THR A 215 -20.19 0.96 -18.64
CA THR A 215 -19.02 0.15 -18.96
C THR A 215 -18.19 -0.14 -17.68
N ALA A 216 -17.99 0.85 -16.83
CA ALA A 216 -17.32 0.66 -15.54
C ALA A 216 -18.11 -0.29 -14.62
N MET A 217 -19.44 -0.13 -14.55
CA MET A 217 -20.30 -1.03 -13.74
C MET A 217 -20.27 -2.46 -14.26
N ARG A 218 -20.20 -2.69 -15.58
CA ARG A 218 -20.02 -4.05 -16.14
C ARG A 218 -18.70 -4.67 -15.66
N ALA A 219 -17.59 -3.92 -15.67
CA ALA A 219 -16.32 -4.44 -15.16
C ALA A 219 -16.39 -4.79 -13.67
N ILE A 220 -17.07 -3.96 -12.86
CA ILE A 220 -17.30 -4.21 -11.43
C ILE A 220 -18.13 -5.48 -11.23
N VAL A 221 -19.20 -5.67 -11.99
CA VAL A 221 -20.05 -6.88 -11.94
C VAL A 221 -19.25 -8.14 -12.34
N GLN A 222 -18.32 -8.02 -13.30
CA GLN A 222 -17.41 -9.13 -13.67
C GLN A 222 -16.35 -9.41 -12.59
N GLY A 223 -16.15 -8.49 -11.65
CA GLY A 223 -15.34 -8.74 -10.47
C GLY A 223 -14.14 -7.81 -10.27
N ALA A 224 -14.10 -6.67 -10.94
CA ALA A 224 -13.17 -5.62 -10.53
C ALA A 224 -13.46 -5.22 -9.08
N ALA A 225 -12.41 -5.17 -8.25
CA ALA A 225 -12.51 -5.00 -6.81
C ALA A 225 -12.00 -3.64 -6.30
N ALA A 226 -11.33 -2.88 -7.17
CA ALA A 226 -10.78 -1.58 -6.81
C ALA A 226 -10.78 -0.60 -7.99
N SER A 227 -10.53 0.66 -7.66
CA SER A 227 -10.25 1.74 -8.60
C SER A 227 -8.86 2.29 -8.32
N THR A 228 -7.99 2.25 -9.31
CA THR A 228 -6.59 2.66 -9.24
C THR A 228 -6.50 4.18 -9.12
N HIS A 229 -5.69 4.69 -8.15
CA HIS A 229 -5.49 6.13 -7.86
C HIS A 229 -6.70 6.99 -8.27
N THR A 230 -7.85 6.65 -7.68
CA THR A 230 -9.20 7.13 -8.06
C THR A 230 -9.23 8.64 -8.31
N GLY A 231 -9.74 9.03 -9.48
CA GLY A 231 -9.84 10.42 -9.93
C GLY A 231 -8.59 10.93 -10.68
N ASN A 232 -7.50 10.15 -10.75
CA ASN A 232 -6.32 10.45 -11.55
C ASN A 232 -6.32 9.57 -12.81
N ALA A 233 -5.90 10.13 -13.95
CA ALA A 233 -5.95 9.45 -15.24
C ALA A 233 -7.32 8.78 -15.52
N MET A 234 -8.41 9.45 -15.18
CA MET A 234 -9.78 8.98 -15.30
C MET A 234 -10.71 10.02 -15.88
N ARG A 235 -11.76 9.56 -16.59
CA ARG A 235 -12.90 10.40 -16.92
C ARG A 235 -13.60 10.84 -15.65
N LEU A 236 -13.71 12.17 -15.48
CA LEU A 236 -14.27 12.78 -14.27
C LEU A 236 -15.80 12.69 -14.25
N LEU A 237 -16.37 12.73 -13.04
CA LEU A 237 -17.80 12.74 -12.82
C LEU A 237 -18.43 14.03 -13.34
N HIS A 238 -19.48 13.90 -14.13
CA HIS A 238 -20.35 14.97 -14.56
C HIS A 238 -21.80 14.61 -14.22
N GLN A 239 -22.66 15.58 -13.91
CA GLN A 239 -24.03 15.34 -13.45
C GLN A 239 -24.90 14.52 -14.43
N HIS A 240 -24.60 14.56 -15.70
CA HIS A 240 -25.31 13.79 -16.74
C HIS A 240 -24.59 12.49 -17.11
N GLU A 241 -23.30 12.37 -16.80
CA GLU A 241 -22.45 11.26 -17.13
C GLU A 241 -21.47 11.00 -15.99
N PRO A 242 -21.86 10.18 -14.99
CA PRO A 242 -21.00 9.94 -13.81
C PRO A 242 -19.64 9.30 -14.14
N ALA A 243 -19.54 8.62 -15.30
CA ALA A 243 -18.34 7.94 -15.78
C ALA A 243 -17.76 6.93 -14.78
N ILE A 244 -16.56 6.43 -15.06
CA ILE A 244 -15.84 5.49 -14.19
C ILE A 244 -15.64 6.04 -12.76
N TRP A 245 -15.41 7.34 -12.62
CA TRP A 245 -15.24 7.94 -11.29
C TRP A 245 -16.52 7.85 -10.46
N GLY A 246 -17.69 8.14 -11.05
CA GLY A 246 -18.98 7.97 -10.39
C GLY A 246 -19.26 6.52 -10.02
N ALA A 247 -19.02 5.58 -10.95
CA ALA A 247 -19.18 4.15 -10.71
C ALA A 247 -18.28 3.65 -9.55
N ALA A 248 -17.03 4.09 -9.48
CA ALA A 248 -16.12 3.74 -8.39
C ALA A 248 -16.60 4.26 -7.03
N LEU A 249 -17.12 5.49 -6.99
CA LEU A 249 -17.61 6.09 -5.74
C LEU A 249 -18.91 5.48 -5.25
N GLU A 250 -19.83 5.11 -6.15
CA GLU A 250 -21.13 4.55 -5.79
C GLU A 250 -21.06 3.07 -5.37
N SER A 251 -20.24 2.28 -6.06
CA SER A 251 -20.14 0.82 -5.83
C SER A 251 -19.34 0.47 -4.58
N ASP A 252 -19.35 -0.82 -4.18
CA ASP A 252 -18.62 -1.32 -2.99
C ASP A 252 -17.14 -1.63 -3.24
N ILE A 253 -16.58 -1.34 -4.43
CA ILE A 253 -15.16 -1.54 -4.68
C ILE A 253 -14.29 -0.59 -3.84
N TYR A 254 -13.04 -0.97 -3.60
CA TYR A 254 -12.09 -0.08 -2.95
C TYR A 254 -11.69 1.09 -3.86
N CYS A 255 -11.43 2.25 -3.27
CA CYS A 255 -10.88 3.41 -3.96
C CYS A 255 -9.46 3.68 -3.45
N GLU A 256 -8.46 3.55 -4.31
CA GLU A 256 -7.11 4.02 -3.98
C GLU A 256 -7.06 5.55 -3.93
N MET A 257 -6.31 6.08 -2.99
CA MET A 257 -6.09 7.53 -2.82
C MET A 257 -4.61 7.84 -2.64
N ILE A 258 -4.08 8.74 -3.45
CA ILE A 258 -2.78 9.37 -3.25
C ILE A 258 -2.99 10.63 -2.39
N CYS A 259 -2.69 10.52 -1.10
CA CYS A 259 -2.99 11.57 -0.11
C CYS A 259 -1.84 12.56 0.09
N ASP A 260 -1.24 13.05 -1.00
CA ASP A 260 -0.14 14.03 -0.99
C ASP A 260 -0.60 15.50 -1.00
N GLY A 261 -1.91 15.74 -1.12
CA GLY A 261 -2.49 17.09 -1.25
C GLY A 261 -2.29 17.74 -2.62
N ARG A 262 -1.67 17.03 -3.57
CA ARG A 262 -1.41 17.45 -4.96
C ARG A 262 -2.27 16.67 -5.95
N HIS A 263 -2.23 15.33 -5.90
CA HIS A 263 -3.08 14.44 -6.69
C HIS A 263 -4.54 14.61 -6.30
N LEU A 264 -4.83 14.66 -5.03
CA LEU A 264 -6.16 14.92 -4.50
C LEU A 264 -6.14 16.14 -3.58
N HIS A 265 -7.00 17.11 -3.87
CA HIS A 265 -7.24 18.22 -2.95
C HIS A 265 -7.82 17.66 -1.63
N PRO A 266 -7.47 18.21 -0.44
CA PRO A 266 -8.01 17.72 0.85
C PRO A 266 -9.54 17.61 0.89
N GLY A 267 -10.26 18.47 0.18
CA GLY A 267 -11.71 18.39 0.02
C GLY A 267 -12.18 17.15 -0.71
N THR A 268 -11.43 16.70 -1.73
CA THR A 268 -11.71 15.47 -2.48
C THR A 268 -11.44 14.23 -1.62
N VAL A 269 -10.36 14.24 -0.82
CA VAL A 269 -10.08 13.19 0.17
C VAL A 269 -11.27 13.04 1.15
N ARG A 270 -11.78 14.17 1.69
CA ARG A 270 -12.97 14.14 2.57
C ARG A 270 -14.22 13.61 1.85
N LEU A 271 -14.40 13.96 0.58
CA LEU A 271 -15.53 13.47 -0.22
C LEU A 271 -15.46 11.95 -0.37
N TYR A 272 -14.30 11.39 -0.69
CA TYR A 272 -14.09 9.95 -0.81
C TYR A 272 -14.40 9.24 0.50
N VAL A 273 -13.79 9.68 1.61
CA VAL A 273 -14.01 9.08 2.92
C VAL A 273 -15.47 9.22 3.37
N LYS A 274 -16.16 10.32 3.01
CA LYS A 274 -17.59 10.49 3.31
C LYS A 274 -18.47 9.54 2.49
N THR A 275 -18.10 9.27 1.24
CA THR A 275 -18.91 8.45 0.32
C THR A 275 -18.64 6.96 0.52
N LYS A 276 -17.37 6.58 0.67
CA LYS A 276 -16.91 5.19 0.75
C LYS A 276 -16.80 4.64 2.18
N GLY A 277 -16.86 5.51 3.19
CA GLY A 277 -16.41 5.14 4.53
C GLY A 277 -14.90 5.01 4.61
N THR A 278 -14.39 4.62 5.77
CA THR A 278 -12.96 4.31 5.97
C THR A 278 -12.61 2.88 5.63
N ASP A 279 -13.59 2.03 5.39
CA ASP A 279 -13.47 0.60 5.11
C ASP A 279 -13.39 0.26 3.60
N ARG A 280 -13.59 1.24 2.71
CA ARG A 280 -13.50 1.08 1.26
C ARG A 280 -12.50 2.02 0.61
N VAL A 281 -11.60 2.59 1.39
CA VAL A 281 -10.51 3.44 0.91
C VAL A 281 -9.18 2.77 1.19
N VAL A 282 -8.26 2.83 0.23
CA VAL A 282 -6.87 2.36 0.36
C VAL A 282 -5.96 3.54 0.09
N ALA A 283 -5.13 3.92 1.06
CA ALA A 283 -4.09 4.91 0.84
C ALA A 283 -2.89 4.24 0.16
N VAL A 284 -2.46 4.81 -0.95
CA VAL A 284 -1.28 4.37 -1.71
C VAL A 284 -0.33 5.53 -1.90
N SER A 285 0.95 5.25 -2.08
CA SER A 285 1.92 6.30 -2.37
C SER A 285 1.94 6.68 -3.84
N ASP A 286 1.83 5.71 -4.73
CA ASP A 286 2.18 5.88 -6.14
C ASP A 286 3.58 6.53 -6.27
N SER A 287 4.50 6.13 -5.38
CA SER A 287 5.83 6.72 -5.30
C SER A 287 6.70 6.27 -6.46
N ILE A 288 7.58 7.16 -6.91
CA ILE A 288 8.57 6.88 -7.95
C ILE A 288 9.99 6.88 -7.36
N MET A 289 10.99 6.58 -8.17
CA MET A 289 12.39 6.56 -7.76
C MET A 289 12.86 7.82 -7.01
N ALA A 290 12.18 8.94 -7.16
CA ALA A 290 12.49 10.20 -6.49
C ALA A 290 12.08 10.25 -5.01
N ALA A 291 11.23 9.32 -4.54
CA ALA A 291 10.84 9.27 -3.14
C ALA A 291 12.07 9.06 -2.24
N GLY A 292 12.19 9.89 -1.19
CA GLY A 292 13.36 9.91 -0.30
C GLY A 292 14.54 10.72 -0.82
N LEU A 293 14.44 11.33 -1.99
CA LEU A 293 15.50 12.13 -2.60
C LEU A 293 15.10 13.63 -2.73
N PRO A 294 16.06 14.56 -2.85
CA PRO A 294 15.78 15.99 -3.04
C PRO A 294 15.11 16.25 -4.39
N ASP A 295 14.59 17.46 -4.58
CA ASP A 295 14.12 17.95 -5.88
C ASP A 295 15.21 17.78 -6.94
N GLY A 296 14.80 17.45 -8.18
CA GLY A 296 15.75 17.17 -9.25
C GLY A 296 15.13 16.50 -10.48
N ASN A 297 15.99 15.99 -11.34
CA ASN A 297 15.60 15.24 -12.54
C ASN A 297 15.73 13.74 -12.27
N TYR A 298 14.68 13.01 -12.57
CA TYR A 298 14.53 11.57 -12.34
C TYR A 298 13.95 10.89 -13.56
N ARG A 299 13.61 9.61 -13.41
CA ARG A 299 12.91 8.84 -14.45
C ARG A 299 11.73 8.08 -13.85
N LEU A 300 10.78 7.73 -14.73
CA LEU A 300 9.71 6.79 -14.47
C LEU A 300 9.54 5.95 -15.73
N GLY A 301 10.02 4.72 -15.69
CA GLY A 301 10.18 3.89 -16.88
C GLY A 301 11.02 4.62 -17.93
N VAL A 302 10.44 4.86 -19.11
CA VAL A 302 11.10 5.55 -20.23
C VAL A 302 11.02 7.08 -20.16
N ASN A 303 10.23 7.63 -19.24
CA ASN A 303 9.95 9.08 -19.18
C ASN A 303 10.94 9.82 -18.29
N ASP A 304 11.33 11.02 -18.71
CA ASP A 304 12.06 11.97 -17.88
C ASP A 304 11.07 12.70 -16.96
N ILE A 305 11.41 12.79 -15.67
CA ILE A 305 10.60 13.41 -14.62
C ILE A 305 11.37 14.58 -14.01
N VAL A 306 10.67 15.67 -13.77
CA VAL A 306 11.16 16.79 -12.96
C VAL A 306 10.39 16.83 -11.65
N VAL A 307 11.11 16.77 -10.54
CA VAL A 307 10.55 16.98 -9.20
C VAL A 307 10.90 18.39 -8.74
N LYS A 308 9.88 19.14 -8.39
CA LYS A 308 10.00 20.47 -7.83
C LYS A 308 9.03 20.66 -6.66
N ASP A 309 9.55 21.11 -5.52
CA ASP A 309 8.78 21.23 -4.28
C ASP A 309 8.07 19.91 -3.92
N GLY A 310 8.70 18.75 -4.27
CA GLY A 310 8.16 17.41 -4.08
C GLY A 310 7.01 17.04 -5.06
N ASP A 311 6.66 17.86 -6.06
CA ASP A 311 5.67 17.54 -7.10
C ASP A 311 6.38 16.94 -8.33
N ALA A 312 6.08 15.66 -8.63
CA ALA A 312 6.69 14.92 -9.72
C ALA A 312 5.87 15.09 -11.01
N ARG A 313 6.51 15.54 -12.09
CA ARG A 313 5.86 15.79 -13.38
C ARG A 313 6.68 15.28 -14.55
N LEU A 314 6.00 14.91 -15.63
CA LEU A 314 6.66 14.63 -16.90
C LEU A 314 7.44 15.87 -17.38
N ALA A 315 8.71 15.70 -17.74
CA ALA A 315 9.51 16.80 -18.25
C ALA A 315 8.98 17.38 -19.58
N ALA A 316 8.33 16.54 -20.40
CA ALA A 316 7.79 16.90 -21.70
C ALA A 316 6.36 17.46 -21.67
N ALA A 317 5.66 17.38 -20.53
CA ALA A 317 4.25 17.78 -20.40
C ALA A 317 3.91 18.19 -18.97
N ASP A 318 2.96 19.12 -18.80
CA ASP A 318 2.49 19.54 -17.46
C ASP A 318 1.51 18.52 -16.87
N VAL A 319 1.95 17.26 -16.74
CA VAL A 319 1.17 16.13 -16.21
C VAL A 319 1.93 15.52 -15.06
N ARG A 320 1.26 15.27 -13.93
CA ARG A 320 1.83 14.50 -12.82
C ARG A 320 2.09 13.06 -13.22
N ALA A 321 3.18 12.52 -12.71
CA ALA A 321 3.59 11.16 -13.01
C ALA A 321 4.18 10.55 -11.73
N GLY A 322 3.34 9.82 -11.03
CA GLY A 322 3.62 9.32 -9.69
C GLY A 322 3.87 10.41 -8.65
N SER A 323 4.34 10.03 -7.50
CA SER A 323 4.54 10.91 -6.35
C SER A 323 5.92 10.74 -5.70
N THR A 324 6.22 11.58 -4.71
CA THR A 324 7.34 11.42 -3.75
C THR A 324 6.82 11.09 -2.35
N LEU A 325 5.54 10.68 -2.23
CA LEU A 325 4.86 10.44 -0.98
C LEU A 325 5.41 9.20 -0.26
N THR A 326 5.57 9.30 1.06
CA THR A 326 5.89 8.17 1.95
C THR A 326 4.72 7.88 2.88
N SER A 327 4.64 6.67 3.44
CA SER A 327 3.49 6.26 4.26
C SER A 327 3.33 7.07 5.54
N ASP A 328 4.42 7.51 6.17
CA ASP A 328 4.36 8.39 7.34
C ASP A 328 3.78 9.77 7.01
N VAL A 329 4.12 10.32 5.84
CA VAL A 329 3.54 11.57 5.33
C VAL A 329 2.07 11.35 4.94
N ALA A 330 1.74 10.22 4.31
CA ALA A 330 0.36 9.87 3.98
C ALA A 330 -0.52 9.79 5.23
N LEU A 331 -0.03 9.17 6.31
CA LEU A 331 -0.75 9.12 7.60
C LEU A 331 -1.05 10.51 8.14
N LYS A 332 -0.03 11.39 8.20
CA LYS A 332 -0.18 12.77 8.67
C LYS A 332 -1.20 13.55 7.85
N ASN A 333 -1.12 13.40 6.53
CA ASN A 333 -2.03 14.06 5.61
C ASN A 333 -3.46 13.53 5.75
N LEU A 334 -3.66 12.22 5.87
CA LEU A 334 -4.99 11.63 6.11
C LEU A 334 -5.62 12.16 7.40
N LEU A 335 -4.88 12.19 8.50
CA LEU A 335 -5.35 12.76 9.76
C LEU A 335 -5.72 14.24 9.61
N ALA A 336 -4.84 15.04 8.97
CA ALA A 336 -5.06 16.48 8.78
C ALA A 336 -6.21 16.79 7.81
N PHE A 337 -6.31 16.04 6.70
CA PHE A 337 -7.30 16.30 5.66
C PHE A 337 -8.70 15.85 6.08
N THR A 338 -8.80 14.72 6.79
CA THR A 338 -10.09 14.15 7.19
C THR A 338 -10.59 14.66 8.54
N GLY A 339 -9.68 15.07 9.43
CA GLY A 339 -9.99 15.41 10.83
C GLY A 339 -10.49 14.21 11.65
N ARG A 340 -10.30 12.98 11.16
CA ARG A 340 -10.71 11.74 11.84
C ARG A 340 -9.63 11.30 12.84
N PRO A 341 -10.01 10.58 13.90
CA PRO A 341 -9.05 10.01 14.82
C PRO A 341 -8.22 8.90 14.15
N LEU A 342 -7.08 8.59 14.75
CA LEU A 342 -6.13 7.61 14.21
C LEU A 342 -6.77 6.24 13.99
N GLU A 343 -7.62 5.80 14.92
CA GLU A 343 -8.33 4.52 14.87
C GLU A 343 -9.18 4.34 13.61
N GLU A 344 -9.72 5.43 13.08
CA GLU A 344 -10.54 5.41 11.87
C GLU A 344 -9.70 5.52 10.60
N VAL A 345 -8.50 6.10 10.69
CA VAL A 345 -7.59 6.28 9.55
C VAL A 345 -6.74 5.03 9.29
N LEU A 346 -6.30 4.34 10.33
CA LEU A 346 -5.42 3.17 10.22
C LEU A 346 -5.91 2.09 9.25
N PRO A 347 -7.20 1.71 9.21
CA PRO A 347 -7.67 0.70 8.27
C PRO A 347 -7.36 1.01 6.81
N MET A 348 -7.34 2.28 6.41
CA MET A 348 -7.03 2.69 5.03
C MET A 348 -5.59 2.41 4.61
N MET A 349 -4.68 2.20 5.57
CA MET A 349 -3.25 1.94 5.35
C MET A 349 -2.83 0.53 5.77
N THR A 350 -3.70 -0.23 6.41
CA THR A 350 -3.35 -1.54 7.02
C THR A 350 -4.32 -2.64 6.60
N GLU A 351 -5.51 -2.65 7.15
CA GLU A 351 -6.51 -3.70 6.94
C GLU A 351 -7.06 -3.74 5.52
N ASN A 352 -7.44 -2.57 4.98
CA ASN A 352 -8.06 -2.50 3.66
C ASN A 352 -7.14 -2.99 2.54
N PRO A 353 -5.88 -2.49 2.41
CA PRO A 353 -4.96 -3.04 1.41
C PRO A 353 -4.68 -4.52 1.64
N ALA A 354 -4.57 -4.99 2.89
CA ALA A 354 -4.35 -6.41 3.18
C ALA A 354 -5.54 -7.29 2.76
N ARG A 355 -6.78 -6.83 2.96
CA ARG A 355 -7.99 -7.52 2.50
C ARG A 355 -8.09 -7.51 0.98
N LEU A 356 -7.81 -6.37 0.36
CA LEU A 356 -7.92 -6.19 -1.10
C LEU A 356 -7.00 -7.17 -1.84
N ILE A 357 -5.75 -7.34 -1.40
CA ILE A 357 -4.79 -8.23 -2.05
C ILE A 357 -4.73 -9.65 -1.44
N GLY A 358 -5.67 -9.99 -0.55
CA GLY A 358 -5.83 -11.35 -0.02
C GLY A 358 -4.73 -11.81 0.95
N VAL A 359 -4.15 -10.90 1.77
CA VAL A 359 -3.12 -11.23 2.77
C VAL A 359 -3.54 -10.90 4.21
N TYR A 360 -4.81 -10.62 4.43
CA TYR A 360 -5.31 -10.23 5.74
C TYR A 360 -5.21 -11.34 6.80
N ASP A 361 -5.13 -12.59 6.40
CA ASP A 361 -4.89 -13.74 7.26
C ASP A 361 -3.58 -13.64 8.06
N ARG A 362 -2.58 -12.91 7.51
CA ARG A 362 -1.28 -12.76 8.17
C ARG A 362 -0.80 -11.32 8.38
N LYS A 363 -1.39 -10.32 7.72
CA LYS A 363 -0.99 -8.90 7.81
C LYS A 363 -2.16 -7.97 8.10
N GLY A 364 -1.89 -6.67 8.29
CA GLY A 364 -2.89 -5.60 8.34
C GLY A 364 -3.63 -5.45 9.68
N SER A 365 -3.39 -6.29 10.68
CA SER A 365 -3.90 -6.10 12.04
C SER A 365 -3.02 -6.79 13.08
N ILE A 366 -3.15 -6.40 14.33
CA ILE A 366 -2.46 -7.03 15.47
C ILE A 366 -3.37 -8.12 16.02
N ALA A 367 -3.02 -9.37 15.76
CA ALA A 367 -3.74 -10.55 16.26
C ALA A 367 -2.78 -11.73 16.36
N ASP A 368 -3.12 -12.71 17.22
CA ASP A 368 -2.34 -13.92 17.42
C ASP A 368 -2.15 -14.69 16.10
N GLY A 369 -0.93 -15.14 15.84
CA GLY A 369 -0.54 -15.87 14.63
C GLY A 369 -0.17 -15.02 13.42
N LYS A 370 -0.49 -13.72 13.41
CA LYS A 370 -0.11 -12.80 12.34
C LYS A 370 1.37 -12.43 12.42
N ASP A 371 1.89 -11.92 11.31
CA ASP A 371 3.25 -11.40 11.25
C ASP A 371 3.42 -10.24 12.23
N ALA A 372 4.53 -10.21 12.94
CA ALA A 372 4.86 -9.12 13.83
C ALA A 372 5.42 -7.93 13.01
N ASP A 373 4.53 -7.33 12.23
CA ASP A 373 4.74 -6.12 11.44
C ASP A 373 4.06 -4.95 12.15
N LEU A 374 4.87 -4.09 12.76
CA LEU A 374 4.38 -3.09 13.70
C LEU A 374 5.05 -1.74 13.47
N VAL A 375 4.29 -0.67 13.68
CA VAL A 375 4.80 0.70 13.77
C VAL A 375 4.51 1.23 15.16
N LEU A 376 5.53 1.81 15.78
CA LEU A 376 5.42 2.52 17.04
C LEU A 376 5.31 4.01 16.75
N LEU A 377 4.23 4.63 17.18
CA LEU A 377 3.96 6.05 16.95
C LEU A 377 4.01 6.80 18.28
N ASP A 378 4.60 7.99 18.28
CA ASP A 378 4.59 8.90 19.44
C ASP A 378 3.23 9.64 19.57
N GLU A 379 3.15 10.55 20.53
CA GLU A 379 1.95 11.37 20.79
C GLU A 379 1.53 12.22 19.57
N LYS A 380 2.48 12.60 18.70
CA LYS A 380 2.26 13.38 17.48
C LYS A 380 1.99 12.51 16.25
N ASN A 381 1.92 11.18 16.44
CA ASN A 381 1.85 10.17 15.39
C ASN A 381 3.09 10.18 14.46
N GLU A 382 4.27 10.54 15.01
CA GLU A 382 5.55 10.38 14.36
C GLU A 382 6.08 8.96 14.61
N ILE A 383 6.83 8.41 13.64
CA ILE A 383 7.37 7.05 13.77
C ILE A 383 8.54 7.04 14.75
N ALA A 384 8.36 6.40 15.89
CA ALA A 384 9.38 6.16 16.91
C ALA A 384 10.11 4.82 16.72
N GLY A 385 9.46 3.84 16.08
CA GLY A 385 10.06 2.54 15.77
C GLY A 385 9.27 1.78 14.73
N VAL A 386 9.95 0.88 14.03
CA VAL A 386 9.32 -0.04 13.05
C VAL A 386 9.88 -1.43 13.25
N ILE A 387 8.98 -2.40 13.30
CA ILE A 387 9.28 -3.83 13.42
C ILE A 387 8.72 -4.53 12.20
N VAL A 388 9.55 -5.29 11.50
CA VAL A 388 9.17 -6.10 10.35
C VAL A 388 9.47 -7.57 10.65
N ARG A 389 8.44 -8.40 10.59
CA ARG A 389 8.57 -9.85 10.89
C ARG A 389 9.32 -10.10 12.19
N GLY A 390 8.98 -9.31 13.23
CA GLY A 390 9.60 -9.42 14.56
C GLY A 390 11.03 -8.88 14.69
N LYS A 391 11.58 -8.24 13.67
CA LYS A 391 12.90 -7.58 13.72
C LYS A 391 12.73 -6.06 13.79
N LEU A 392 13.42 -5.41 14.72
CA LEU A 392 13.45 -3.95 14.82
C LEU A 392 14.30 -3.37 13.68
N VAL A 393 13.67 -2.62 12.76
CA VAL A 393 14.33 -2.00 11.60
C VAL A 393 14.70 -0.55 11.89
N LYS A 394 13.80 0.20 12.54
CA LYS A 394 14.03 1.59 12.91
C LYS A 394 13.78 1.79 14.39
N LYS A 395 14.68 2.53 15.04
CA LYS A 395 14.53 2.97 16.43
C LYS A 395 14.98 4.42 16.54
N THR A 396 14.03 5.30 16.89
CA THR A 396 14.30 6.71 17.21
C THR A 396 14.01 6.99 18.70
N LEU A 397 13.89 5.89 19.48
CA LEU A 397 13.56 5.85 20.91
C LEU A 397 14.74 6.26 21.79
#